data_9f0bad8833df2cf1ebfe88680c57eae6
#
_entry.id   9f0bad8833df2cf1ebfe88680c57eae6
#
_cell.length_a   1.000
_cell.length_b   1.000
_cell.length_c   1.000
_cell.angle_alpha   90.00
_cell.angle_beta   90.00
_cell.angle_gamma   90.00
#
_symmetry.space_group_name_H-M   'P 1'
#
loop_
_entity.id
_entity.type
_entity.pdbx_description
1 polymer ?
#
loop_
_entity_poly.entity_id
_entity_poly.type
_entity_poly.pdbx_seq_one_letter_code
_entity_poly.pdbx_strand_id
1 'polypeptide(L)'
;MRPIHLAAVVTAAFLSAVPATQTRADPIPSGAVGQNVEAVGYSNLNDKPGFKMSIQKVGERWYLYIGMLWNEGWQIVDVTDPAEPKVVKEIEGPANTATDQMEIADGKMITALAKISPGWGGDPNKPFDEGVLIWDLKDPINPQKLGQYKTGSLGTHRNGYQGGKYMHLSAIMPGYKGNIYVIVDISDPAHPVEAGRWWVPGQKDGESPAAPPGTMLHGPAFIVGNIAYLPYGGAGMVVLDISDVAHPKRIGQLQMSPPFASSIGVHTVIPVPERSLAFINSEAIQEDCKEPLQNASIVDISDPAKPRLMALFPLPLPPPDWPIKSFCERGGRFGPHNQNTLLHNPFVQPQGNLVYLTYFNAGLRIYDTSSPTAPREVGYFLPPDPTHRYGVFPKGKLVAQSEDVLVDTRGFIYVTHKNQGLWILKYTGK
;
A
#
# COMPACT_ATOMS: atom_id res chain seq x y z
N MET A 1 52.17 -51.81 -34.72
CA MET A 1 52.14 -50.88 -33.61
C MET A 1 51.40 -49.65 -34.08
N ARG A 2 50.20 -49.40 -33.58
CA ARG A 2 49.42 -48.18 -33.87
C ARG A 2 49.50 -47.29 -32.63
N PRO A 3 49.66 -45.97 -32.75
CA PRO A 3 49.68 -45.09 -31.60
C PRO A 3 48.25 -44.74 -31.13
N ILE A 4 48.10 -44.78 -29.82
CA ILE A 4 46.86 -44.39 -29.12
C ILE A 4 46.90 -42.89 -28.90
N HIS A 5 45.93 -42.16 -29.48
CA HIS A 5 45.72 -40.73 -29.16
C HIS A 5 44.89 -40.59 -27.91
N LEU A 6 45.49 -40.01 -26.86
CA LEU A 6 44.76 -39.58 -25.66
C LEU A 6 44.14 -38.23 -25.96
N ALA A 7 42.79 -38.15 -25.92
CA ALA A 7 42.08 -36.88 -25.99
C ALA A 7 41.92 -36.33 -24.55
N ALA A 8 42.46 -35.17 -24.28
CA ALA A 8 42.27 -34.46 -23.04
C ALA A 8 40.93 -33.71 -23.09
N VAL A 9 40.02 -34.04 -22.17
CA VAL A 9 38.75 -33.32 -21.96
C VAL A 9 39.05 -32.15 -21.05
N VAL A 10 38.96 -30.92 -21.57
CA VAL A 10 39.02 -29.69 -20.79
C VAL A 10 37.60 -29.37 -20.29
N THR A 11 37.35 -29.54 -19.00
CA THR A 11 36.11 -29.15 -18.36
C THR A 11 36.17 -27.67 -18.03
N ALA A 12 35.47 -26.82 -18.78
CA ALA A 12 35.30 -25.42 -18.45
C ALA A 12 34.29 -25.28 -17.28
N ALA A 13 34.76 -24.86 -16.13
CA ALA A 13 33.91 -24.50 -14.98
C ALA A 13 33.34 -23.10 -15.26
N PHE A 14 32.02 -23.03 -15.49
CA PHE A 14 31.29 -21.76 -15.46
C PHE A 14 31.14 -21.31 -14.01
N LEU A 15 31.94 -20.33 -13.61
CA LEU A 15 31.65 -19.54 -12.39
C LEU A 15 30.48 -18.65 -12.68
N SER A 16 29.31 -19.01 -12.17
CA SER A 16 28.16 -18.10 -12.07
C SER A 16 28.52 -16.98 -11.09
N ALA A 17 28.68 -15.77 -11.61
CA ALA A 17 28.82 -14.58 -10.80
C ALA A 17 27.52 -14.39 -9.98
N VAL A 18 27.61 -14.61 -8.68
CA VAL A 18 26.58 -14.16 -7.74
C VAL A 18 26.58 -12.63 -7.79
N PRO A 19 25.45 -11.96 -8.04
CA PRO A 19 25.43 -10.52 -8.02
C PRO A 19 25.90 -10.02 -6.65
N ALA A 20 26.83 -9.06 -6.66
CA ALA A 20 27.39 -8.47 -5.46
C ALA A 20 26.24 -7.83 -4.66
N THR A 21 25.99 -8.34 -3.47
CA THR A 21 25.11 -7.69 -2.49
C THR A 21 25.65 -6.29 -2.22
N GLN A 22 24.80 -5.29 -2.34
CA GLN A 22 25.13 -3.90 -2.07
C GLN A 22 25.75 -3.78 -0.66
N THR A 23 27.02 -3.44 -0.58
CA THR A 23 27.77 -3.43 0.69
C THR A 23 27.70 -2.08 1.40
N ARG A 24 27.08 -1.06 0.78
CA ARG A 24 26.97 0.30 1.31
C ARG A 24 25.60 0.88 1.03
N ALA A 25 25.07 1.66 1.99
CA ALA A 25 23.83 2.42 1.79
C ALA A 25 23.95 3.44 0.65
N ASP A 26 22.85 3.71 -0.03
CA ASP A 26 22.79 4.76 -1.03
C ASP A 26 22.92 6.14 -0.37
N PRO A 27 23.59 7.10 -1.01
CA PRO A 27 23.66 8.45 -0.47
C PRO A 27 22.27 9.10 -0.48
N ILE A 28 21.92 9.81 0.59
CA ILE A 28 20.67 10.58 0.65
C ILE A 28 20.69 11.64 -0.46
N PRO A 29 19.70 11.63 -1.39
CA PRO A 29 19.61 12.61 -2.45
C PRO A 29 19.48 14.05 -1.90
N SER A 30 20.24 14.98 -2.45
CA SER A 30 20.18 16.40 -2.08
C SER A 30 18.93 17.09 -2.61
N GLY A 31 18.52 18.20 -1.99
CA GLY A 31 17.39 19.03 -2.46
C GLY A 31 16.03 18.64 -1.87
N ALA A 32 16.00 17.75 -0.91
CA ALA A 32 14.79 17.51 -0.11
C ALA A 32 14.44 18.73 0.76
N VAL A 33 13.17 19.00 0.96
CA VAL A 33 12.65 20.06 1.82
C VAL A 33 11.77 19.45 2.91
N GLY A 34 12.06 19.75 4.16
CA GLY A 34 11.31 19.27 5.31
C GLY A 34 10.97 20.36 6.30
N GLN A 35 9.83 20.23 6.98
CA GLN A 35 9.49 20.98 8.17
C GLN A 35 9.21 19.99 9.30
N ASN A 36 9.97 20.08 10.39
CA ASN A 36 9.89 19.15 11.52
C ASN A 36 10.08 17.66 11.11
N VAL A 37 10.74 17.41 9.99
CA VAL A 37 11.04 16.05 9.46
C VAL A 37 12.43 16.08 8.84
N GLU A 38 13.27 15.14 9.22
CA GLU A 38 14.63 14.96 8.72
C GLU A 38 14.77 13.64 7.99
N ALA A 39 15.62 13.61 6.95
CA ALA A 39 16.04 12.38 6.30
C ALA A 39 17.15 11.71 7.14
N VAL A 40 16.96 10.43 7.46
CA VAL A 40 17.90 9.59 8.22
C VAL A 40 18.65 8.64 7.30
N GLY A 41 17.95 8.05 6.33
CA GLY A 41 18.51 7.08 5.39
C GLY A 41 17.75 7.04 4.08
N TYR A 42 18.34 6.38 3.11
CA TYR A 42 17.79 6.23 1.77
C TYR A 42 18.25 4.93 1.12
N SER A 43 17.36 4.32 0.32
CA SER A 43 17.72 3.25 -0.62
C SER A 43 16.98 3.47 -1.94
N ASN A 44 17.69 3.36 -3.07
CA ASN A 44 17.08 3.37 -4.39
C ASN A 44 16.33 2.07 -4.71
N LEU A 45 16.35 1.08 -3.79
CA LEU A 45 15.74 -0.25 -3.95
C LEU A 45 16.24 -0.98 -5.21
N ASN A 46 17.55 -0.86 -5.55
CA ASN A 46 18.13 -1.39 -6.77
C ASN A 46 17.43 -0.87 -8.04
N ASP A 47 17.12 0.44 -8.06
CA ASP A 47 16.42 1.15 -9.13
C ASP A 47 14.99 0.61 -9.39
N LYS A 48 14.29 0.19 -8.34
CA LYS A 48 12.92 -0.31 -8.42
C LYS A 48 11.90 0.60 -7.71
N PRO A 49 10.65 0.61 -8.20
CA PRO A 49 9.58 1.43 -7.63
C PRO A 49 8.94 0.75 -6.40
N GLY A 50 9.19 1.27 -5.21
CA GLY A 50 8.58 0.77 -3.98
C GLY A 50 7.11 1.21 -3.83
N PHE A 51 6.31 0.34 -3.21
CA PHE A 51 4.91 0.64 -2.90
C PHE A 51 4.56 0.21 -1.46
N LYS A 52 3.63 -0.74 -1.25
CA LYS A 52 3.14 -1.14 0.07
C LYS A 52 4.23 -1.76 0.92
N MET A 53 4.27 -1.34 2.19
CA MET A 53 5.26 -1.82 3.15
C MET A 53 4.62 -2.58 4.30
N SER A 54 5.39 -3.52 4.88
CA SER A 54 5.17 -4.06 6.21
C SER A 54 6.51 -4.31 6.90
N ILE A 55 6.53 -4.45 8.24
CA ILE A 55 7.77 -4.54 9.00
C ILE A 55 7.67 -5.61 10.08
N GLN A 56 8.79 -6.28 10.38
CA GLN A 56 8.91 -7.10 11.57
C GLN A 56 10.29 -6.99 12.20
N LYS A 57 10.37 -7.29 13.51
CA LYS A 57 11.62 -7.50 14.22
C LYS A 57 11.81 -8.99 14.50
N VAL A 58 12.99 -9.52 14.17
CA VAL A 58 13.38 -10.90 14.46
C VAL A 58 14.74 -10.88 15.17
N GLY A 59 14.77 -11.30 16.42
CA GLY A 59 15.93 -11.06 17.30
C GLY A 59 16.19 -9.55 17.42
N GLU A 60 17.42 -9.13 17.12
CA GLU A 60 17.77 -7.71 17.13
C GLU A 60 17.67 -7.03 15.77
N ARG A 61 17.24 -7.76 14.70
CA ARG A 61 17.17 -7.23 13.35
C ARG A 61 15.77 -6.80 12.98
N TRP A 62 15.69 -5.70 12.21
CA TRP A 62 14.48 -5.14 11.66
C TRP A 62 14.44 -5.34 10.15
N TYR A 63 13.38 -5.96 9.66
CA TYR A 63 13.19 -6.22 8.24
C TYR A 63 11.95 -5.51 7.72
N LEU A 64 12.14 -4.67 6.73
CA LEU A 64 11.06 -4.02 5.98
C LEU A 64 10.79 -4.82 4.71
N TYR A 65 9.55 -5.20 4.51
CA TYR A 65 9.09 -5.90 3.32
C TYR A 65 8.36 -4.92 2.45
N ILE A 66 8.64 -4.93 1.15
CA ILE A 66 8.11 -3.96 0.20
C ILE A 66 7.52 -4.68 -1.00
N GLY A 67 6.23 -4.42 -1.30
CA GLY A 67 5.63 -4.74 -2.58
C GLY A 67 6.09 -3.73 -3.62
N MET A 68 6.52 -4.20 -4.77
CA MET A 68 7.04 -3.35 -5.83
C MET A 68 5.96 -3.08 -6.86
N LEU A 69 5.88 -1.84 -7.36
CA LEU A 69 4.93 -1.46 -8.40
C LEU A 69 5.16 -2.28 -9.68
N TRP A 70 4.11 -2.38 -10.46
CA TRP A 70 4.04 -3.19 -11.67
C TRP A 70 4.33 -4.66 -11.36
N ASN A 71 5.17 -5.34 -12.11
CA ASN A 71 5.53 -6.75 -11.94
C ASN A 71 6.93 -6.97 -11.36
N GLU A 72 7.43 -6.01 -10.56
CA GLU A 72 8.81 -6.06 -10.03
C GLU A 72 8.97 -6.99 -8.81
N GLY A 73 7.89 -7.65 -8.36
CA GLY A 73 7.93 -8.60 -7.26
C GLY A 73 7.98 -7.94 -5.88
N TRP A 74 8.83 -8.48 -5.00
CA TRP A 74 8.93 -8.01 -3.62
C TRP A 74 10.38 -7.89 -3.19
N GLN A 75 10.65 -6.97 -2.27
CA GLN A 75 11.97 -6.82 -1.67
C GLN A 75 11.91 -6.92 -0.15
N ILE A 76 13.00 -7.41 0.45
CA ILE A 76 13.22 -7.39 1.90
C ILE A 76 14.45 -6.51 2.14
N VAL A 77 14.27 -5.48 2.96
CA VAL A 77 15.31 -4.52 3.33
C VAL A 77 15.62 -4.66 4.80
N ASP A 78 16.88 -4.88 5.15
CA ASP A 78 17.36 -4.78 6.52
C ASP A 78 17.45 -3.29 6.88
N VAL A 79 16.64 -2.88 7.85
CA VAL A 79 16.55 -1.53 8.39
C VAL A 79 16.90 -1.49 9.87
N THR A 80 17.72 -2.43 10.32
CA THR A 80 18.25 -2.48 11.69
C THR A 80 18.97 -1.19 12.03
N ASP A 81 19.87 -0.75 11.15
CA ASP A 81 20.36 0.61 11.13
C ASP A 81 19.59 1.41 10.08
N PRO A 82 18.71 2.32 10.50
CA PRO A 82 17.90 3.10 9.56
C PRO A 82 18.71 4.09 8.71
N ALA A 83 19.94 4.43 9.11
CA ALA A 83 20.85 5.24 8.30
C ALA A 83 21.53 4.43 7.17
N GLU A 84 21.56 3.11 7.30
CA GLU A 84 22.19 2.21 6.34
C GLU A 84 21.24 1.08 5.89
N PRO A 85 20.08 1.39 5.27
CA PRO A 85 19.17 0.37 4.75
C PRO A 85 19.84 -0.49 3.69
N LYS A 86 19.62 -1.82 3.74
CA LYS A 86 20.25 -2.78 2.81
C LYS A 86 19.20 -3.71 2.23
N VAL A 87 19.08 -3.77 0.91
CA VAL A 87 18.29 -4.80 0.24
C VAL A 87 18.98 -6.15 0.46
N VAL A 88 18.35 -7.03 1.22
CA VAL A 88 18.90 -8.35 1.57
C VAL A 88 18.28 -9.48 0.76
N LYS A 89 17.14 -9.24 0.13
CA LYS A 89 16.45 -10.22 -0.71
C LYS A 89 15.58 -9.54 -1.76
N GLU A 90 15.62 -10.07 -2.96
CA GLU A 90 14.65 -9.83 -4.02
C GLU A 90 13.88 -11.12 -4.30
N ILE A 91 12.58 -11.01 -4.47
CA ILE A 91 11.67 -12.10 -4.82
C ILE A 91 10.98 -11.70 -6.10
N GLU A 92 11.26 -12.45 -7.17
CA GLU A 92 10.68 -12.20 -8.48
C GLU A 92 9.17 -12.41 -8.47
N GLY A 93 8.42 -11.48 -9.07
CA GLY A 93 6.98 -11.57 -9.25
C GLY A 93 6.59 -12.31 -10.53
N PRO A 94 5.34 -12.81 -10.63
CA PRO A 94 4.84 -13.36 -11.87
C PRO A 94 4.81 -12.29 -12.98
N ALA A 95 5.18 -12.67 -14.20
CA ALA A 95 5.19 -11.76 -15.33
C ALA A 95 3.81 -11.11 -15.57
N ASN A 96 3.78 -9.86 -16.04
CA ASN A 96 2.57 -9.09 -16.37
C ASN A 96 1.53 -9.02 -15.24
N THR A 97 1.98 -9.11 -13.98
CA THR A 97 1.14 -9.22 -12.78
C THR A 97 1.54 -8.14 -11.77
N ALA A 98 0.58 -7.38 -11.26
CA ALA A 98 0.81 -6.42 -10.19
C ALA A 98 1.19 -7.14 -8.89
N THR A 99 2.23 -6.64 -8.21
CA THR A 99 2.83 -7.22 -6.99
C THR A 99 3.00 -6.20 -5.87
N ASP A 100 2.31 -5.08 -5.98
CA ASP A 100 2.48 -3.89 -5.16
C ASP A 100 1.91 -4.00 -3.74
N GLN A 101 1.04 -4.99 -3.46
CA GLN A 101 0.34 -5.11 -2.18
C GLN A 101 0.83 -6.30 -1.37
N MET A 102 1.07 -6.06 -0.08
CA MET A 102 1.46 -7.11 0.85
C MET A 102 1.20 -6.73 2.30
N GLU A 103 0.98 -7.72 3.17
CA GLU A 103 0.89 -7.56 4.62
C GLU A 103 1.53 -8.74 5.36
N ILE A 104 1.95 -8.49 6.60
CA ILE A 104 2.57 -9.49 7.47
C ILE A 104 1.84 -9.54 8.81
N ALA A 105 1.45 -10.75 9.22
CA ALA A 105 1.01 -11.07 10.57
C ALA A 105 1.21 -12.56 10.85
N ASP A 106 1.30 -12.95 12.12
CA ASP A 106 1.38 -14.35 12.58
C ASP A 106 2.42 -15.21 11.83
N GLY A 107 3.58 -14.63 11.53
CA GLY A 107 4.65 -15.32 10.81
C GLY A 107 4.33 -15.66 9.36
N LYS A 108 3.30 -15.02 8.78
CA LYS A 108 2.92 -15.14 7.37
C LYS A 108 3.06 -13.82 6.66
N MET A 109 3.42 -13.89 5.38
CA MET A 109 3.30 -12.78 4.43
C MET A 109 2.20 -13.13 3.43
N ILE A 110 1.31 -12.18 3.20
CA ILE A 110 0.20 -12.29 2.24
C ILE A 110 0.44 -11.25 1.15
N THR A 111 0.51 -11.69 -0.12
CA THR A 111 0.79 -10.81 -1.25
C THR A 111 -0.31 -10.91 -2.30
N ALA A 112 -0.89 -9.77 -2.69
CA ALA A 112 -1.91 -9.73 -3.71
C ALA A 112 -1.30 -9.81 -5.12
N LEU A 113 -2.03 -10.45 -6.01
CA LEU A 113 -1.74 -10.57 -7.43
C LEU A 113 -2.95 -10.10 -8.23
N ALA A 114 -2.73 -9.18 -9.17
CA ALA A 114 -3.78 -8.68 -10.07
C ALA A 114 -3.25 -8.44 -11.48
N LYS A 115 -4.14 -8.49 -12.45
CA LYS A 115 -3.84 -8.08 -13.82
C LYS A 115 -3.47 -6.59 -13.84
N ILE A 116 -2.32 -6.26 -14.41
CA ILE A 116 -1.96 -4.86 -14.68
C ILE A 116 -2.82 -4.38 -15.85
N SER A 117 -3.53 -3.26 -15.66
CA SER A 117 -4.29 -2.66 -16.76
C SER A 117 -3.35 -2.05 -17.81
N PRO A 118 -3.77 -1.95 -19.09
CA PRO A 118 -2.94 -1.35 -20.14
C PRO A 118 -2.52 0.09 -19.84
N GLY A 119 -3.39 0.87 -19.19
CA GLY A 119 -3.06 2.23 -18.75
C GLY A 119 -1.95 2.33 -17.71
N TRP A 120 -1.64 1.22 -17.05
CA TRP A 120 -0.59 1.06 -16.05
C TRP A 120 0.60 0.23 -16.56
N GLY A 121 0.70 0.00 -17.88
CA GLY A 121 1.82 -0.69 -18.51
C GLY A 121 1.63 -2.19 -18.69
N GLY A 122 0.47 -2.75 -18.36
CA GLY A 122 0.15 -4.15 -18.61
C GLY A 122 -0.07 -4.44 -20.10
N ASP A 123 0.32 -5.63 -20.52
CA ASP A 123 0.04 -6.14 -21.87
C ASP A 123 -1.26 -6.97 -21.84
N PRO A 124 -2.35 -6.52 -22.51
CA PRO A 124 -3.63 -7.22 -22.47
C PRO A 124 -3.58 -8.63 -23.08
N ASN A 125 -2.57 -8.91 -23.92
CA ASN A 125 -2.43 -10.18 -24.66
C ASN A 125 -1.50 -11.19 -23.97
N LYS A 126 -0.80 -10.79 -22.90
CA LYS A 126 0.07 -11.69 -22.14
C LYS A 126 -0.66 -12.34 -20.97
N PRO A 127 -0.30 -13.58 -20.64
CA PRO A 127 -0.80 -14.22 -19.41
C PRO A 127 -0.36 -13.43 -18.18
N PHE A 128 -1.14 -13.54 -17.12
CA PHE A 128 -0.86 -12.97 -15.79
C PHE A 128 -1.26 -14.00 -14.72
N ASP A 129 -0.74 -13.81 -13.52
CA ASP A 129 -1.20 -14.55 -12.34
C ASP A 129 -2.15 -13.67 -11.51
N GLU A 130 -3.00 -14.30 -10.66
CA GLU A 130 -4.06 -13.59 -9.96
C GLU A 130 -4.39 -14.20 -8.60
N GLY A 131 -5.06 -13.41 -7.74
CA GLY A 131 -5.48 -13.84 -6.42
C GLY A 131 -4.52 -13.40 -5.32
N VAL A 132 -4.11 -14.32 -4.45
CA VAL A 132 -3.25 -14.02 -3.30
C VAL A 132 -2.29 -15.19 -3.05
N LEU A 133 -1.01 -14.88 -2.88
CA LEU A 133 -0.01 -15.83 -2.40
C LEU A 133 0.11 -15.76 -0.87
N ILE A 134 0.28 -16.90 -0.25
CA ILE A 134 0.50 -17.06 1.18
C ILE A 134 1.90 -17.62 1.39
N TRP A 135 2.70 -16.95 2.23
CA TRP A 135 4.09 -17.30 2.48
C TRP A 135 4.33 -17.55 3.97
N ASP A 136 5.19 -18.51 4.28
CA ASP A 136 5.80 -18.71 5.61
C ASP A 136 7.00 -17.77 5.77
N LEU A 137 7.04 -17.04 6.87
CA LEU A 137 8.16 -16.16 7.27
C LEU A 137 8.99 -16.73 8.40
N LYS A 138 9.01 -18.05 8.61
CA LYS A 138 9.88 -18.67 9.60
C LYS A 138 11.35 -18.29 9.40
N ASP A 139 11.80 -18.19 8.16
CA ASP A 139 13.02 -17.49 7.78
C ASP A 139 12.64 -16.12 7.24
N PRO A 140 13.00 -15.01 7.93
CA PRO A 140 12.53 -13.67 7.56
C PRO A 140 13.06 -13.17 6.20
N ILE A 141 14.16 -13.73 5.70
CA ILE A 141 14.79 -13.33 4.44
C ILE A 141 14.61 -14.36 3.31
N ASN A 142 14.01 -15.51 3.60
CA ASN A 142 13.72 -16.54 2.61
C ASN A 142 12.28 -17.06 2.75
N PRO A 143 11.26 -16.22 2.47
CA PRO A 143 9.87 -16.64 2.51
C PRO A 143 9.60 -17.87 1.67
N GLN A 144 8.84 -18.83 2.20
CA GLN A 144 8.46 -20.04 1.51
C GLN A 144 6.98 -19.99 1.13
N LYS A 145 6.66 -20.17 -0.16
CA LYS A 145 5.26 -20.23 -0.60
C LYS A 145 4.56 -21.43 0.03
N LEU A 146 3.46 -21.18 0.74
CA LEU A 146 2.58 -22.18 1.34
C LEU A 146 1.42 -22.53 0.41
N GLY A 147 0.79 -21.54 -0.22
CA GLY A 147 -0.36 -21.74 -1.08
C GLY A 147 -0.76 -20.48 -1.83
N GLN A 148 -1.89 -20.61 -2.54
CA GLN A 148 -2.45 -19.52 -3.33
C GLN A 148 -3.98 -19.62 -3.38
N TYR A 149 -4.65 -18.51 -3.08
CA TYR A 149 -6.07 -18.34 -3.36
C TYR A 149 -6.24 -17.73 -4.74
N LYS A 150 -7.11 -18.29 -5.57
CA LYS A 150 -7.45 -17.79 -6.91
C LYS A 150 -8.82 -17.15 -6.90
N THR A 151 -8.97 -15.97 -7.50
CA THR A 151 -10.28 -15.29 -7.66
C THR A 151 -11.06 -15.81 -8.85
N GLY A 152 -10.39 -16.44 -9.81
CA GLY A 152 -10.97 -16.86 -11.08
C GLY A 152 -11.28 -15.70 -12.03
N SER A 153 -10.71 -14.50 -11.80
CA SER A 153 -10.96 -13.29 -12.59
C SER A 153 -9.68 -12.44 -12.75
N LEU A 154 -9.75 -11.13 -12.47
CA LEU A 154 -8.63 -10.22 -12.65
C LEU A 154 -7.75 -10.08 -11.40
N GLY A 155 -8.07 -10.79 -10.33
CA GLY A 155 -7.25 -10.91 -9.14
C GLY A 155 -7.64 -9.97 -7.99
N THR A 156 -6.70 -9.79 -7.07
CA THR A 156 -6.88 -9.04 -5.84
C THR A 156 -6.14 -7.71 -5.93
N HIS A 157 -6.88 -6.61 -5.83
CA HIS A 157 -6.30 -5.27 -5.83
C HIS A 157 -5.60 -4.96 -4.51
N ARG A 158 -6.24 -5.30 -3.37
CA ARG A 158 -5.65 -5.15 -2.03
C ARG A 158 -6.01 -6.31 -1.13
N ASN A 159 -5.06 -6.68 -0.29
CA ASN A 159 -5.25 -7.67 0.76
C ASN A 159 -5.13 -7.01 2.13
N GLY A 160 -5.92 -7.48 3.10
CA GLY A 160 -5.82 -7.17 4.52
C GLY A 160 -5.63 -8.47 5.30
N TYR A 161 -4.60 -8.51 6.17
CA TYR A 161 -4.36 -9.64 7.05
C TYR A 161 -3.83 -9.15 8.40
N GLN A 162 -4.67 -9.27 9.42
CA GLN A 162 -4.36 -8.82 10.78
C GLN A 162 -3.98 -10.00 11.71
N GLY A 163 -3.68 -11.16 11.11
CA GLY A 163 -3.45 -12.41 11.83
C GLY A 163 -4.70 -13.30 11.92
N GLY A 164 -4.55 -14.48 12.54
CA GLY A 164 -5.61 -15.47 12.66
C GLY A 164 -5.89 -16.23 11.38
N LYS A 165 -7.13 -16.68 11.23
CA LYS A 165 -7.51 -17.60 10.16
C LYS A 165 -8.10 -16.95 8.91
N TYR A 166 -8.41 -15.66 8.95
CA TYR A 166 -9.05 -14.99 7.82
C TYR A 166 -8.17 -13.90 7.22
N MET A 167 -8.08 -13.88 5.90
CA MET A 167 -7.64 -12.72 5.14
C MET A 167 -8.83 -12.03 4.47
N HIS A 168 -8.73 -10.73 4.27
CA HIS A 168 -9.81 -9.85 3.82
C HIS A 168 -9.36 -9.16 2.53
N LEU A 169 -10.07 -9.40 1.43
CA LEU A 169 -9.64 -9.02 0.10
C LEU A 169 -10.55 -7.99 -0.54
N SER A 170 -9.95 -7.04 -1.23
CA SER A 170 -10.57 -6.21 -2.25
C SER A 170 -10.29 -6.88 -3.59
N ALA A 171 -11.24 -7.65 -4.12
CA ALA A 171 -11.00 -8.56 -5.24
C ALA A 171 -12.03 -8.41 -6.36
N ILE A 172 -11.57 -8.58 -7.60
CA ILE A 172 -12.46 -8.70 -8.76
C ILE A 172 -12.87 -10.18 -8.87
N MET A 173 -14.17 -10.42 -8.75
CA MET A 173 -14.75 -11.76 -8.79
C MET A 173 -15.62 -11.93 -10.03
N PRO A 174 -15.75 -13.16 -10.59
CA PRO A 174 -16.67 -13.43 -11.70
C PRO A 174 -18.10 -13.03 -11.36
N GLY A 175 -18.78 -12.36 -12.28
CA GLY A 175 -20.17 -11.91 -12.10
C GLY A 175 -20.36 -10.64 -11.27
N TYR A 176 -19.28 -9.88 -11.05
CA TYR A 176 -19.34 -8.61 -10.33
C TYR A 176 -18.59 -7.49 -11.07
N LYS A 177 -19.08 -6.27 -10.90
CA LYS A 177 -18.47 -5.05 -11.44
C LYS A 177 -17.58 -4.40 -10.38
N GLY A 178 -16.30 -4.20 -10.70
CA GLY A 178 -15.30 -3.68 -9.77
C GLY A 178 -14.94 -4.66 -8.64
N ASN A 179 -14.13 -4.20 -7.72
CA ASN A 179 -13.74 -5.02 -6.57
C ASN A 179 -14.89 -5.13 -5.57
N ILE A 180 -15.04 -6.31 -4.99
CA ILE A 180 -15.94 -6.58 -3.86
C ILE A 180 -15.16 -7.04 -2.64
N TYR A 181 -15.81 -7.11 -1.50
CA TYR A 181 -15.22 -7.65 -0.27
C TYR A 181 -15.30 -9.19 -0.28
N VAL A 182 -14.16 -9.85 -0.08
CA VAL A 182 -14.07 -11.31 0.02
C VAL A 182 -13.30 -11.70 1.27
N ILE A 183 -13.83 -12.66 2.03
CA ILE A 183 -13.21 -13.24 3.22
C ILE A 183 -12.73 -14.63 2.85
N VAL A 184 -11.45 -14.92 3.10
CA VAL A 184 -10.84 -16.22 2.77
C VAL A 184 -10.29 -16.85 4.03
N ASP A 185 -10.68 -18.09 4.29
CA ASP A 185 -10.15 -18.93 5.37
C ASP A 185 -8.79 -19.50 4.94
N ILE A 186 -7.76 -19.22 5.72
CA ILE A 186 -6.39 -19.71 5.55
C ILE A 186 -5.92 -20.58 6.71
N SER A 187 -6.86 -21.22 7.44
CA SER A 187 -6.53 -22.18 8.50
C SER A 187 -5.64 -23.31 7.96
N ASP A 188 -5.87 -23.75 6.73
CA ASP A 188 -4.92 -24.51 5.93
C ASP A 188 -4.40 -23.59 4.81
N PRO A 189 -3.20 -23.01 4.97
CA PRO A 189 -2.67 -22.07 3.99
C PRO A 189 -2.32 -22.73 2.64
N ALA A 190 -2.21 -24.07 2.58
CA ALA A 190 -2.00 -24.79 1.33
C ALA A 190 -3.30 -24.90 0.51
N HIS A 191 -4.46 -24.86 1.16
CA HIS A 191 -5.78 -24.99 0.54
C HIS A 191 -6.72 -23.87 1.02
N PRO A 192 -6.41 -22.59 0.73
CA PRO A 192 -7.25 -21.46 1.13
C PRO A 192 -8.61 -21.53 0.46
N VAL A 193 -9.69 -21.26 1.22
CA VAL A 193 -11.06 -21.33 0.73
C VAL A 193 -11.84 -20.07 1.04
N GLU A 194 -12.73 -19.65 0.14
CA GLU A 194 -13.62 -18.54 0.41
C GLU A 194 -14.58 -18.90 1.56
N ALA A 195 -14.61 -18.01 2.58
CA ALA A 195 -15.49 -18.13 3.74
C ALA A 195 -16.74 -17.24 3.61
N GLY A 196 -16.66 -16.16 2.85
CA GLY A 196 -17.78 -15.26 2.61
C GLY A 196 -17.44 -14.07 1.74
N ARG A 197 -18.45 -13.34 1.31
CA ARG A 197 -18.30 -12.12 0.50
C ARG A 197 -19.40 -11.11 0.76
N TRP A 198 -19.13 -9.87 0.42
CA TRP A 198 -20.13 -8.80 0.46
C TRP A 198 -19.86 -7.79 -0.67
N TRP A 199 -20.93 -7.19 -1.18
CA TRP A 199 -20.87 -6.17 -2.23
C TRP A 199 -21.98 -5.12 -2.03
N VAL A 200 -21.78 -3.95 -2.60
CA VAL A 200 -22.86 -2.93 -2.66
C VAL A 200 -23.90 -3.39 -3.68
N PRO A 201 -25.20 -3.37 -3.35
CA PRO A 201 -26.26 -3.71 -4.29
C PRO A 201 -26.11 -2.97 -5.63
N GLY A 202 -26.24 -3.70 -6.74
CA GLY A 202 -26.02 -3.21 -8.09
C GLY A 202 -24.62 -3.50 -8.65
N GLN A 203 -23.67 -4.03 -7.87
CA GLN A 203 -22.40 -4.53 -8.39
C GLN A 203 -22.48 -5.93 -8.99
N LYS A 204 -23.41 -6.78 -8.52
CA LYS A 204 -23.59 -8.11 -9.10
C LYS A 204 -24.30 -8.01 -10.46
N ASP A 205 -23.86 -8.80 -11.42
CA ASP A 205 -24.45 -8.84 -12.74
C ASP A 205 -25.95 -9.20 -12.68
N GLY A 206 -26.75 -8.45 -13.40
CA GLY A 206 -28.23 -8.61 -13.42
C GLY A 206 -28.97 -7.87 -12.28
N GLU A 207 -28.28 -7.33 -11.28
CA GLU A 207 -28.93 -6.47 -10.27
C GLU A 207 -29.37 -5.10 -10.86
N SER A 208 -30.51 -4.59 -10.38
CA SER A 208 -31.07 -3.28 -10.79
C SER A 208 -31.63 -2.56 -9.56
N PRO A 209 -31.41 -1.23 -9.40
CA PRO A 209 -30.57 -0.39 -10.28
C PRO A 209 -29.08 -0.76 -10.19
N ALA A 210 -28.30 -0.39 -11.19
CA ALA A 210 -26.85 -0.55 -11.12
C ALA A 210 -26.28 0.33 -9.98
N ALA A 211 -25.17 -0.14 -9.36
CA ALA A 211 -24.48 0.64 -8.36
C ALA A 211 -23.97 1.98 -8.93
N PRO A 212 -23.89 3.06 -8.13
CA PRO A 212 -23.37 4.34 -8.55
C PRO A 212 -21.97 4.23 -9.19
N PRO A 213 -21.58 5.12 -10.10
CA PRO A 213 -20.24 5.16 -10.66
C PRO A 213 -19.16 5.21 -9.56
N GLY A 214 -18.02 4.53 -9.78
CA GLY A 214 -16.93 4.50 -8.82
C GLY A 214 -17.19 3.61 -7.59
N THR A 215 -18.31 2.86 -7.54
CA THR A 215 -18.59 1.91 -6.46
C THR A 215 -17.70 0.68 -6.61
N MET A 216 -16.69 0.59 -5.76
CA MET A 216 -15.81 -0.58 -5.61
C MET A 216 -15.11 -0.54 -4.26
N LEU A 217 -14.86 -1.67 -3.67
CA LEU A 217 -13.94 -1.74 -2.54
C LEU A 217 -12.53 -1.44 -3.05
N HIS A 218 -11.88 -0.38 -2.57
CA HIS A 218 -10.57 0.01 -3.07
C HIS A 218 -9.44 -0.34 -2.11
N GLY A 219 -9.44 0.22 -0.91
CA GLY A 219 -8.45 -0.12 0.11
C GLY A 219 -8.75 -1.47 0.79
N PRO A 220 -7.84 -1.93 1.67
CA PRO A 220 -8.11 -3.12 2.46
C PRO A 220 -9.26 -2.87 3.45
N ALA A 221 -9.93 -3.94 3.87
CA ALA A 221 -10.84 -3.90 5.00
C ALA A 221 -10.04 -3.78 6.31
N PHE A 222 -10.47 -2.93 7.22
CA PHE A 222 -9.92 -2.83 8.56
C PHE A 222 -10.89 -3.47 9.56
N ILE A 223 -10.38 -4.45 10.31
CA ILE A 223 -11.19 -5.27 11.21
C ILE A 223 -10.95 -4.85 12.66
N VAL A 224 -12.04 -4.58 13.38
CA VAL A 224 -12.04 -4.32 14.82
C VAL A 224 -13.05 -5.27 15.47
N GLY A 225 -12.59 -6.30 16.13
CA GLY A 225 -13.45 -7.37 16.62
C GLY A 225 -14.23 -8.01 15.47
N ASN A 226 -15.57 -7.94 15.54
CA ASN A 226 -16.46 -8.45 14.51
C ASN A 226 -16.96 -7.35 13.55
N ILE A 227 -16.34 -6.19 13.53
CA ILE A 227 -16.73 -5.08 12.66
C ILE A 227 -15.67 -4.88 11.59
N ALA A 228 -16.09 -4.85 10.32
CA ALA A 228 -15.26 -4.51 9.18
C ALA A 228 -15.57 -3.09 8.67
N TYR A 229 -14.54 -2.26 8.57
CA TYR A 229 -14.60 -0.92 8.01
C TYR A 229 -14.04 -0.95 6.60
N LEU A 230 -14.87 -0.62 5.62
CA LEU A 230 -14.59 -0.78 4.21
C LEU A 230 -14.50 0.56 3.48
N PRO A 231 -13.36 0.90 2.85
CA PRO A 231 -13.24 2.05 1.97
C PRO A 231 -13.83 1.71 0.59
N TYR A 232 -15.11 2.03 0.40
CA TYR A 232 -15.89 1.54 -0.74
C TYR A 232 -16.04 2.58 -1.87
N GLY A 233 -14.97 3.30 -2.17
CA GLY A 233 -14.91 4.24 -3.29
C GLY A 233 -16.06 5.24 -3.30
N GLY A 234 -16.83 5.28 -4.38
CA GLY A 234 -17.99 6.17 -4.55
C GLY A 234 -19.16 5.89 -3.60
N ALA A 235 -19.24 4.70 -2.99
CA ALA A 235 -20.22 4.40 -1.95
C ALA A 235 -19.82 4.91 -0.55
N GLY A 236 -18.59 5.45 -0.41
CA GLY A 236 -18.10 6.01 0.85
C GLY A 236 -17.50 4.97 1.79
N MET A 237 -17.57 5.23 3.10
CA MET A 237 -17.21 4.26 4.12
C MET A 237 -18.40 3.35 4.40
N VAL A 238 -18.22 2.04 4.29
CA VAL A 238 -19.22 1.02 4.64
C VAL A 238 -18.75 0.28 5.88
N VAL A 239 -19.67 0.00 6.79
CA VAL A 239 -19.42 -0.73 8.04
C VAL A 239 -20.26 -2.01 8.04
N LEU A 240 -19.57 -3.15 8.23
CA LEU A 240 -20.22 -4.47 8.26
C LEU A 240 -20.06 -5.13 9.63
N ASP A 241 -21.09 -5.83 10.07
CA ASP A 241 -20.99 -6.90 11.06
C ASP A 241 -20.55 -8.18 10.32
N ILE A 242 -19.43 -8.75 10.73
CA ILE A 242 -18.85 -10.00 10.22
C ILE A 242 -18.81 -11.10 11.29
N SER A 243 -19.66 -11.04 12.32
CA SER A 243 -19.78 -12.10 13.33
C SER A 243 -20.16 -13.44 12.69
N ASP A 244 -20.96 -13.41 11.64
CA ASP A 244 -21.15 -14.52 10.68
C ASP A 244 -20.38 -14.18 9.40
N VAL A 245 -19.17 -14.72 9.26
CA VAL A 245 -18.29 -14.44 8.11
C VAL A 245 -18.88 -14.90 6.78
N ALA A 246 -19.77 -15.91 6.79
CA ALA A 246 -20.44 -16.41 5.59
C ALA A 246 -21.52 -15.43 5.09
N HIS A 247 -22.06 -14.61 5.96
CA HIS A 247 -23.16 -13.69 5.67
C HIS A 247 -22.90 -12.29 6.27
N PRO A 248 -21.88 -11.55 5.83
CA PRO A 248 -21.60 -10.20 6.32
C PRO A 248 -22.81 -9.28 6.15
N LYS A 249 -23.10 -8.46 7.16
CA LYS A 249 -24.27 -7.57 7.17
C LYS A 249 -23.85 -6.12 7.29
N ARG A 250 -24.35 -5.25 6.40
CA ARG A 250 -24.14 -3.80 6.55
C ARG A 250 -24.91 -3.29 7.77
N ILE A 251 -24.18 -2.66 8.69
CA ILE A 251 -24.73 -2.02 9.89
C ILE A 251 -24.67 -0.50 9.80
N GLY A 252 -23.70 0.06 9.04
CA GLY A 252 -23.54 1.50 8.87
C GLY A 252 -22.95 1.88 7.52
N GLN A 253 -23.08 3.16 7.17
CA GLN A 253 -22.48 3.74 5.97
C GLN A 253 -22.36 5.26 6.14
N LEU A 254 -21.24 5.81 5.70
CA LEU A 254 -21.06 7.26 5.53
C LEU A 254 -20.82 7.56 4.05
N GLN A 255 -21.80 8.14 3.39
CA GLN A 255 -21.63 8.72 2.06
C GLN A 255 -21.22 10.19 2.22
N MET A 256 -20.26 10.63 1.39
CA MET A 256 -19.91 12.05 1.33
C MET A 256 -21.02 12.84 0.63
N SER A 257 -21.45 13.95 1.23
CA SER A 257 -22.49 14.81 0.68
C SER A 257 -22.05 16.29 0.74
N PRO A 258 -21.86 16.96 -0.38
CA PRO A 258 -21.90 16.41 -1.73
C PRO A 258 -20.85 15.32 -1.94
N PRO A 259 -21.07 14.38 -2.86
CA PRO A 259 -20.07 13.35 -3.16
C PRO A 259 -18.73 13.99 -3.55
N PHE A 260 -17.63 13.44 -3.07
CA PHE A 260 -16.34 13.75 -3.67
C PHE A 260 -16.36 13.18 -5.09
N ALA A 261 -16.46 14.06 -6.08
CA ALA A 261 -16.51 13.68 -7.50
C ALA A 261 -15.13 13.24 -8.01
N SER A 262 -14.48 12.36 -7.26
CA SER A 262 -13.20 11.75 -7.61
C SER A 262 -13.41 10.31 -8.09
N SER A 263 -12.45 9.79 -8.84
CA SER A 263 -12.47 8.39 -9.28
C SER A 263 -12.52 7.43 -8.09
N ILE A 264 -11.81 7.75 -6.99
CA ILE A 264 -11.80 6.98 -5.74
C ILE A 264 -12.19 7.90 -4.57
N GLY A 265 -13.49 8.02 -4.32
CA GLY A 265 -14.05 8.90 -3.29
C GLY A 265 -13.61 8.55 -1.87
N VAL A 266 -13.61 7.27 -1.51
CA VAL A 266 -13.02 6.76 -0.26
C VAL A 266 -12.08 5.62 -0.60
N HIS A 267 -10.77 5.87 -0.38
CA HIS A 267 -9.65 4.97 -0.65
C HIS A 267 -9.23 4.20 0.60
N THR A 268 -9.15 4.87 1.73
CA THR A 268 -8.65 4.32 3.01
C THR A 268 -9.60 4.67 4.13
N VAL A 269 -9.85 3.73 5.04
CA VAL A 269 -10.58 3.93 6.31
C VAL A 269 -9.75 3.28 7.41
N ILE A 270 -9.27 4.07 8.37
CA ILE A 270 -8.50 3.57 9.52
C ILE A 270 -9.30 3.83 10.79
N PRO A 271 -9.97 2.82 11.35
CA PRO A 271 -10.62 2.96 12.65
C PRO A 271 -9.60 3.04 13.79
N VAL A 272 -9.85 3.93 14.73
CA VAL A 272 -9.12 4.11 15.98
C VAL A 272 -10.13 4.05 17.13
N PRO A 273 -10.56 2.83 17.53
CA PRO A 273 -11.69 2.63 18.44
C PRO A 273 -11.49 3.29 19.80
N GLU A 274 -10.27 3.29 20.33
CA GLU A 274 -9.91 3.91 21.61
C GLU A 274 -10.13 5.43 21.63
N ARG A 275 -10.23 6.04 20.45
CA ARG A 275 -10.59 7.45 20.27
C ARG A 275 -12.00 7.65 19.73
N SER A 276 -12.74 6.57 19.44
CA SER A 276 -14.04 6.60 18.73
C SER A 276 -13.97 7.33 17.39
N LEU A 277 -12.83 7.28 16.72
CA LEU A 277 -12.55 7.98 15.46
C LEU A 277 -12.19 7.01 14.35
N ALA A 278 -12.43 7.43 13.10
CA ALA A 278 -11.78 6.87 11.93
C ALA A 278 -11.15 7.98 11.09
N PHE A 279 -9.97 7.71 10.52
CA PHE A 279 -9.32 8.56 9.54
C PHE A 279 -9.58 8.00 8.15
N ILE A 280 -10.18 8.80 7.29
CA ILE A 280 -10.51 8.39 5.92
C ILE A 280 -9.89 9.35 4.90
N ASN A 281 -9.58 8.83 3.71
CA ASN A 281 -9.15 9.68 2.60
C ASN A 281 -9.59 9.12 1.25
N SER A 282 -9.71 10.02 0.27
CA SER A 282 -9.84 9.73 -1.16
C SER A 282 -8.49 9.44 -1.79
N GLU A 283 -8.47 9.17 -3.09
CA GLU A 283 -7.24 9.05 -3.89
C GLU A 283 -7.39 9.82 -5.21
N ALA A 284 -6.38 10.61 -5.57
CA ALA A 284 -6.27 11.20 -6.89
C ALA A 284 -5.76 10.18 -7.90
N ILE A 285 -6.49 9.96 -8.99
CA ILE A 285 -6.09 9.09 -10.10
C ILE A 285 -5.53 9.89 -11.27
N GLN A 286 -6.09 11.06 -11.54
CA GLN A 286 -5.65 11.91 -12.64
C GLN A 286 -4.52 12.84 -12.22
N GLU A 287 -3.57 13.03 -13.14
CA GLU A 287 -2.47 13.99 -12.97
C GLU A 287 -2.95 15.42 -13.20
N ASP A 288 -2.15 16.39 -12.75
CA ASP A 288 -2.34 17.83 -12.98
C ASP A 288 -3.69 18.36 -12.48
N CYS A 289 -4.22 17.79 -11.40
CA CYS A 289 -5.52 18.16 -10.81
C CYS A 289 -6.68 18.15 -11.82
N LYS A 290 -6.67 17.23 -12.79
CA LYS A 290 -7.76 17.11 -13.78
C LYS A 290 -9.06 16.51 -13.23
N GLU A 291 -9.07 16.15 -11.96
CA GLU A 291 -10.25 15.77 -11.19
C GLU A 291 -10.39 16.69 -9.97
N PRO A 292 -11.56 16.73 -9.31
CA PRO A 292 -11.74 17.55 -8.10
C PRO A 292 -10.68 17.27 -7.03
N LEU A 293 -10.34 18.29 -6.23
CA LEU A 293 -9.36 18.15 -5.15
C LEU A 293 -9.77 17.07 -4.19
N GLN A 294 -8.78 16.26 -3.81
CA GLN A 294 -8.92 15.12 -2.94
C GLN A 294 -8.76 15.53 -1.48
N ASN A 295 -9.43 14.81 -0.60
CA ASN A 295 -9.47 15.16 0.83
C ASN A 295 -9.15 13.96 1.72
N ALA A 296 -8.60 14.27 2.90
CA ALA A 296 -8.60 13.39 4.06
C ALA A 296 -9.55 13.98 5.12
N SER A 297 -10.14 13.15 5.97
CA SER A 297 -11.14 13.57 6.95
C SER A 297 -11.13 12.69 8.20
N ILE A 298 -11.71 13.27 9.26
CA ILE A 298 -11.95 12.62 10.55
C ILE A 298 -13.44 12.30 10.65
N VAL A 299 -13.74 11.07 11.02
CA VAL A 299 -15.10 10.54 11.19
C VAL A 299 -15.29 10.07 12.62
N ASP A 300 -16.38 10.46 13.25
CA ASP A 300 -16.85 9.90 14.52
C ASP A 300 -17.47 8.52 14.25
N ILE A 301 -16.94 7.51 14.91
CA ILE A 301 -17.40 6.11 14.88
C ILE A 301 -17.82 5.62 16.27
N SER A 302 -18.17 6.52 17.19
CA SER A 302 -18.69 6.15 18.53
C SER A 302 -19.91 5.22 18.45
N ASP A 303 -20.72 5.38 17.41
CA ASP A 303 -21.72 4.41 16.97
C ASP A 303 -21.35 3.98 15.54
N PRO A 304 -20.79 2.77 15.36
CA PRO A 304 -20.42 2.27 14.03
C PRO A 304 -21.59 2.17 13.04
N ALA A 305 -22.83 2.11 13.55
CA ALA A 305 -24.03 2.09 12.72
C ALA A 305 -24.39 3.49 12.17
N LYS A 306 -23.86 4.56 12.79
CA LYS A 306 -24.17 5.95 12.45
C LYS A 306 -22.91 6.83 12.37
N PRO A 307 -21.93 6.47 11.54
CA PRO A 307 -20.71 7.25 11.41
C PRO A 307 -20.99 8.67 10.93
N ARG A 308 -20.24 9.66 11.43
CA ARG A 308 -20.46 11.09 11.13
C ARG A 308 -19.15 11.78 10.77
N LEU A 309 -19.14 12.55 9.68
CA LEU A 309 -18.02 13.41 9.34
C LEU A 309 -17.85 14.50 10.43
N MET A 310 -16.63 14.66 10.93
CA MET A 310 -16.28 15.67 11.94
C MET A 310 -15.51 16.84 11.38
N ALA A 311 -14.42 16.55 10.62
CA ALA A 311 -13.54 17.57 10.07
C ALA A 311 -12.84 17.06 8.81
N LEU A 312 -12.40 18.01 7.98
CA LEU A 312 -11.44 17.76 6.89
C LEU A 312 -10.03 18.14 7.37
N PHE A 313 -9.03 17.44 6.87
CA PHE A 313 -7.64 17.85 7.04
C PHE A 313 -7.34 19.07 6.16
N PRO A 314 -6.47 20.01 6.61
CA PRO A 314 -5.98 21.08 5.75
C PRO A 314 -5.33 20.52 4.47
N LEU A 315 -5.61 21.16 3.34
CA LEU A 315 -4.91 20.84 2.10
C LEU A 315 -3.44 21.29 2.21
N PRO A 316 -2.48 20.45 1.76
CA PRO A 316 -1.08 20.84 1.71
C PRO A 316 -0.85 22.07 0.84
N LEU A 317 -0.04 23.00 1.34
CA LEU A 317 0.46 24.13 0.59
C LEU A 317 1.94 23.95 0.25
N PRO A 318 2.41 24.47 -0.91
CA PRO A 318 3.84 24.50 -1.21
C PRO A 318 4.60 25.36 -0.17
N PRO A 319 5.91 25.08 0.04
CA PRO A 319 6.75 25.98 0.85
C PRO A 319 6.66 27.43 0.34
N PRO A 320 6.70 28.45 1.24
CA PRO A 320 6.50 29.85 0.86
C PRO A 320 7.51 30.41 -0.15
N ASP A 321 8.71 29.84 -0.17
CA ASP A 321 9.83 30.20 -1.06
C ASP A 321 9.80 29.45 -2.42
N TRP A 322 8.85 28.54 -2.61
CA TRP A 322 8.70 27.85 -3.90
C TRP A 322 8.02 28.76 -4.94
N PRO A 323 8.38 28.62 -6.24
CA PRO A 323 7.83 29.46 -7.31
C PRO A 323 6.38 29.09 -7.70
N ILE A 324 5.77 28.09 -7.07
CA ILE A 324 4.40 27.62 -7.31
C ILE A 324 3.48 27.99 -6.14
N LYS A 325 2.21 28.24 -6.44
CA LYS A 325 1.19 28.56 -5.43
C LYS A 325 0.33 27.36 -5.04
N SER A 326 0.39 26.30 -5.82
CA SER A 326 -0.37 25.07 -5.63
C SER A 326 0.44 23.87 -6.10
N PHE A 327 0.28 22.72 -5.46
CA PHE A 327 0.86 21.46 -5.94
C PHE A 327 0.28 21.00 -7.28
N CYS A 328 -0.85 21.52 -7.73
CA CYS A 328 -1.35 21.31 -9.10
C CYS A 328 -0.38 21.84 -10.17
N GLU A 329 0.37 22.90 -9.86
CA GLU A 329 1.37 23.48 -10.76
C GLU A 329 2.69 22.66 -10.81
N ARG A 330 2.91 21.79 -9.81
CA ARG A 330 4.10 20.93 -9.77
C ARG A 330 4.06 19.85 -10.85
N GLY A 331 2.88 19.36 -11.19
CA GLY A 331 2.66 18.23 -12.08
C GLY A 331 2.48 16.90 -11.33
N GLY A 332 2.12 15.84 -12.06
CA GLY A 332 1.79 14.55 -11.47
C GLY A 332 0.49 14.54 -10.67
N ARG A 333 0.29 13.51 -9.85
CA ARG A 333 -0.91 13.35 -9.01
C ARG A 333 -0.79 14.20 -7.74
N PHE A 334 -1.87 14.89 -7.38
CA PHE A 334 -1.99 15.63 -6.12
C PHE A 334 -3.22 15.17 -5.35
N GLY A 335 -3.03 14.63 -4.18
CA GLY A 335 -4.08 14.12 -3.30
C GLY A 335 -3.52 13.19 -2.25
N PRO A 336 -4.29 12.88 -1.19
CA PRO A 336 -3.91 11.89 -0.20
C PRO A 336 -3.88 10.50 -0.83
N HIS A 337 -3.09 9.59 -0.26
CA HIS A 337 -3.02 8.21 -0.71
C HIS A 337 -3.04 7.21 0.45
N ASN A 338 -1.88 6.86 0.98
CA ASN A 338 -1.78 5.91 2.08
C ASN A 338 -1.46 6.61 3.41
N GLN A 339 -1.99 6.03 4.47
CA GLN A 339 -1.69 6.38 5.86
C GLN A 339 -0.91 5.23 6.52
N ASN A 340 -0.38 5.44 7.74
CA ASN A 340 0.19 4.36 8.54
C ASN A 340 -0.93 3.40 8.98
N THR A 341 -1.16 2.35 8.20
CA THR A 341 -2.38 1.51 8.27
C THR A 341 -2.22 0.24 9.09
N LEU A 342 -1.00 -0.21 9.37
CA LEU A 342 -0.75 -1.54 9.94
C LEU A 342 -0.84 -1.55 11.47
N LEU A 343 -1.92 -1.02 12.03
CA LEU A 343 -2.08 -0.83 13.48
C LEU A 343 -2.13 -2.13 14.28
N HIS A 344 -2.42 -3.27 13.64
CA HIS A 344 -2.37 -4.61 14.24
C HIS A 344 -0.93 -5.13 14.42
N ASN A 345 0.03 -4.56 13.70
CA ASN A 345 1.40 -5.03 13.71
C ASN A 345 2.13 -4.48 14.96
N PRO A 346 2.67 -5.35 15.85
CA PRO A 346 3.29 -4.91 17.10
C PRO A 346 4.58 -4.09 16.92
N PHE A 347 5.13 -4.06 15.71
CA PHE A 347 6.34 -3.29 15.38
C PHE A 347 6.03 -1.95 14.70
N VAL A 348 4.77 -1.68 14.45
CA VAL A 348 4.27 -0.39 13.93
C VAL A 348 3.80 0.48 15.08
N GLN A 349 4.12 1.77 15.01
CA GLN A 349 3.71 2.74 16.02
C GLN A 349 2.18 2.77 16.13
N PRO A 350 1.60 2.61 17.33
CA PRO A 350 0.16 2.77 17.55
C PRO A 350 -0.33 4.14 17.08
N GLN A 351 -1.56 4.21 16.59
CA GLN A 351 -2.17 5.47 16.17
C GLN A 351 -2.43 6.37 17.38
N GLY A 352 -1.58 7.38 17.53
CA GLY A 352 -1.73 8.46 18.52
C GLY A 352 -2.44 9.68 17.94
N ASN A 353 -1.99 10.86 18.36
CA ASN A 353 -2.50 12.12 17.84
C ASN A 353 -1.94 12.51 16.47
N LEU A 354 -0.80 11.94 16.07
CA LEU A 354 -0.17 12.22 14.78
C LEU A 354 -0.67 11.26 13.71
N VAL A 355 -1.17 11.82 12.62
CA VAL A 355 -1.54 11.09 11.41
C VAL A 355 -0.47 11.34 10.35
N TYR A 356 0.12 10.26 9.86
CA TYR A 356 1.12 10.27 8.78
C TYR A 356 0.42 9.88 7.48
N LEU A 357 0.53 10.73 6.46
CA LEU A 357 -0.23 10.59 5.23
C LEU A 357 0.65 10.95 4.02
N THR A 358 0.79 10.04 3.07
CA THR A 358 1.39 10.36 1.78
C THR A 358 0.41 11.14 0.91
N TYR A 359 0.94 12.13 0.18
CA TYR A 359 0.14 13.06 -0.61
C TYR A 359 0.70 13.20 -2.03
N PHE A 360 1.09 12.09 -2.64
CA PHE A 360 1.74 12.01 -3.96
C PHE A 360 2.82 13.08 -4.18
N ASN A 361 2.60 14.06 -5.09
CA ASN A 361 3.57 15.11 -5.39
C ASN A 361 3.76 16.12 -4.24
N ALA A 362 2.88 16.12 -3.25
CA ALA A 362 3.04 16.91 -2.03
C ALA A 362 3.80 16.16 -0.91
N GLY A 363 4.34 14.96 -1.18
CA GLY A 363 5.23 14.24 -0.27
C GLY A 363 4.53 13.59 0.94
N LEU A 364 5.26 13.46 2.04
CA LEU A 364 4.72 13.07 3.35
C LEU A 364 4.14 14.30 4.04
N ARG A 365 2.95 14.15 4.65
CA ARG A 365 2.31 15.13 5.51
C ARG A 365 2.06 14.52 6.89
N ILE A 366 2.25 15.33 7.94
CA ILE A 366 2.01 14.93 9.33
C ILE A 366 1.02 15.91 9.92
N TYR A 367 -0.09 15.36 10.44
CA TYR A 367 -1.16 16.15 11.04
C TYR A 367 -1.32 15.81 12.52
N ASP A 368 -1.45 16.86 13.35
CA ASP A 368 -1.88 16.73 14.74
C ASP A 368 -3.42 16.71 14.80
N THR A 369 -3.95 15.66 15.36
CA THR A 369 -5.39 15.42 15.57
C THR A 369 -5.78 15.37 17.03
N SER A 370 -4.98 15.97 17.92
CA SER A 370 -5.31 16.13 19.35
C SER A 370 -6.66 16.83 19.56
N SER A 371 -6.99 17.75 18.66
CA SER A 371 -8.35 18.31 18.50
C SER A 371 -8.98 17.73 17.24
N PRO A 372 -9.86 16.71 17.34
CA PRO A 372 -10.40 16.05 16.16
C PRO A 372 -11.28 16.93 15.26
N THR A 373 -11.79 18.04 15.78
CA THR A 373 -12.59 19.02 15.02
C THR A 373 -11.74 20.09 14.33
N ALA A 374 -10.43 20.16 14.62
CA ALA A 374 -9.51 21.15 14.10
C ALA A 374 -8.10 20.56 13.88
N PRO A 375 -7.94 19.58 12.97
CA PRO A 375 -6.65 18.99 12.68
C PRO A 375 -5.70 20.05 12.10
N ARG A 376 -4.40 19.94 12.40
CA ARG A 376 -3.38 20.91 11.95
C ARG A 376 -2.20 20.17 11.33
N GLU A 377 -1.67 20.66 10.20
CA GLU A 377 -0.40 20.19 9.68
C GLU A 377 0.73 20.64 10.61
N VAL A 378 1.56 19.71 11.05
CA VAL A 378 2.67 19.95 11.99
C VAL A 378 4.03 19.56 11.43
N GLY A 379 4.05 18.92 10.27
CA GLY A 379 5.29 18.57 9.58
C GLY A 379 5.05 18.06 8.18
N TYR A 380 6.08 18.14 7.35
CA TYR A 380 6.08 17.55 6.01
C TYR A 380 7.50 17.21 5.55
N PHE A 381 7.58 16.35 4.55
CA PHE A 381 8.79 16.04 3.82
C PHE A 381 8.52 15.94 2.32
N LEU A 382 9.26 16.72 1.55
CA LEU A 382 9.20 16.79 0.09
C LEU A 382 10.53 16.32 -0.47
N PRO A 383 10.60 15.12 -1.06
CA PRO A 383 11.83 14.68 -1.73
C PRO A 383 12.08 15.53 -2.99
N PRO A 384 13.34 15.59 -3.47
CA PRO A 384 13.64 16.18 -4.76
C PRO A 384 12.90 15.44 -5.88
N ASP A 385 12.76 16.08 -7.05
CA ASP A 385 12.18 15.37 -8.19
C ASP A 385 13.17 14.30 -8.69
N PRO A 386 12.66 13.10 -9.08
CA PRO A 386 13.52 12.01 -9.55
C PRO A 386 14.17 12.35 -10.89
N THR A 387 15.35 11.78 -11.14
CA THR A 387 16.09 11.94 -12.39
C THR A 387 15.76 10.83 -13.41
N HIS A 388 15.21 9.71 -12.94
CA HIS A 388 14.88 8.56 -13.77
C HIS A 388 13.42 8.14 -13.56
N ARG A 389 12.83 7.54 -14.59
CA ARG A 389 11.47 7.01 -14.57
C ARG A 389 11.53 5.49 -14.62
N TYR A 390 11.03 4.83 -13.58
CA TYR A 390 11.04 3.37 -13.51
C TYR A 390 9.81 2.71 -14.15
N GLY A 391 8.75 3.44 -14.38
CA GLY A 391 7.54 2.91 -14.96
C GLY A 391 6.77 3.96 -15.76
N VAL A 392 5.47 3.75 -15.93
CA VAL A 392 4.63 4.60 -16.79
C VAL A 392 4.16 5.90 -16.13
N PHE A 393 4.35 6.06 -14.81
CA PHE A 393 3.88 7.22 -14.06
C PHE A 393 4.99 8.00 -13.36
N PRO A 394 4.83 9.33 -13.21
CA PRO A 394 3.79 10.16 -13.81
C PRO A 394 3.93 10.20 -15.35
N LYS A 395 2.81 10.31 -16.08
CA LYS A 395 2.83 10.38 -17.56
C LYS A 395 3.38 11.71 -18.05
N GLY A 396 3.08 12.79 -17.33
CA GLY A 396 3.53 14.14 -17.60
C GLY A 396 4.95 14.41 -17.09
N LYS A 397 5.13 15.57 -16.44
CA LYS A 397 6.40 15.97 -15.84
C LYS A 397 6.85 14.94 -14.80
N LEU A 398 8.13 14.55 -14.85
CA LEU A 398 8.72 13.65 -13.88
C LEU A 398 8.91 14.40 -12.55
N VAL A 399 8.03 14.12 -11.59
CA VAL A 399 8.05 14.70 -10.25
C VAL A 399 7.96 13.60 -9.20
N ALA A 400 8.40 13.89 -7.99
CA ALA A 400 8.28 12.96 -6.87
C ALA A 400 6.82 12.59 -6.62
N GLN A 401 6.57 11.29 -6.35
CA GLN A 401 5.24 10.73 -6.05
C GLN A 401 5.40 9.79 -4.86
N SER A 402 5.01 10.26 -3.65
CA SER A 402 5.01 9.45 -2.43
C SER A 402 3.85 8.48 -2.44
N GLU A 403 4.10 7.20 -2.20
CA GLU A 403 3.11 6.14 -2.33
C GLU A 403 2.60 5.62 -0.99
N ASP A 404 3.47 5.08 -0.15
CA ASP A 404 3.08 4.48 1.14
C ASP A 404 3.89 5.07 2.29
N VAL A 405 3.34 4.98 3.50
CA VAL A 405 4.00 5.38 4.74
C VAL A 405 3.80 4.32 5.82
N LEU A 406 4.87 4.04 6.56
CA LEU A 406 4.87 3.20 7.74
C LEU A 406 5.73 3.87 8.81
N VAL A 407 5.28 3.85 10.05
CA VAL A 407 6.06 4.36 11.19
C VAL A 407 6.30 3.21 12.16
N ASP A 408 7.57 2.90 12.46
CA ASP A 408 7.90 1.83 13.38
C ASP A 408 7.87 2.29 14.86
N THR A 409 7.93 1.34 15.78
CA THR A 409 7.94 1.63 17.23
C THR A 409 9.19 2.36 17.72
N ARG A 410 10.24 2.50 16.89
CA ARG A 410 11.42 3.32 17.16
C ARG A 410 11.21 4.79 16.75
N GLY A 411 10.07 5.09 16.08
CA GLY A 411 9.71 6.40 15.56
C GLY A 411 10.36 6.74 14.22
N PHE A 412 10.91 5.78 13.50
CA PHE A 412 11.36 5.98 12.12
C PHE A 412 10.19 5.88 11.16
N ILE A 413 10.15 6.79 10.21
CA ILE A 413 9.10 6.90 9.20
C ILE A 413 9.68 6.41 7.88
N TYR A 414 9.08 5.39 7.31
CA TYR A 414 9.42 4.82 6.01
C TYR A 414 8.44 5.36 4.99
N VAL A 415 8.96 5.88 3.87
CA VAL A 415 8.14 6.39 2.77
C VAL A 415 8.66 5.83 1.45
N THR A 416 7.81 5.13 0.73
CA THR A 416 8.13 4.65 -0.61
C THR A 416 7.72 5.64 -1.68
N HIS A 417 8.46 5.62 -2.79
CA HIS A 417 8.25 6.51 -3.93
C HIS A 417 8.24 5.75 -5.24
N LYS A 418 7.43 6.21 -6.16
CA LYS A 418 7.25 5.59 -7.47
C LYS A 418 8.52 5.54 -8.33
N ASN A 419 9.41 6.52 -8.19
CA ASN A 419 10.63 6.65 -9.00
C ASN A 419 11.87 6.97 -8.16
N GLN A 420 11.82 6.76 -6.84
CA GLN A 420 12.94 7.11 -5.94
C GLN A 420 13.13 6.10 -4.78
N GLY A 421 12.58 4.91 -4.88
CA GLY A 421 12.81 3.88 -3.87
C GLY A 421 12.22 4.21 -2.50
N LEU A 422 13.04 4.12 -1.44
CA LEU A 422 12.68 4.21 -0.03
C LEU A 422 13.42 5.36 0.67
N TRP A 423 12.67 6.23 1.34
CA TRP A 423 13.19 7.22 2.29
C TRP A 423 12.91 6.78 3.72
N ILE A 424 13.91 6.94 4.60
CA ILE A 424 13.77 6.74 6.04
C ILE A 424 13.92 8.09 6.72
N LEU A 425 12.89 8.48 7.44
CA LEU A 425 12.74 9.82 7.98
C LEU A 425 12.53 9.75 9.50
N LYS A 426 12.67 10.91 10.16
CA LYS A 426 12.34 11.09 11.57
C LYS A 426 11.58 12.39 11.78
N TYR A 427 10.48 12.33 12.54
CA TYR A 427 9.78 13.54 13.00
C TYR A 427 10.55 14.17 14.15
N THR A 428 10.83 15.47 14.05
CA THR A 428 11.61 16.25 15.02
C THR A 428 10.78 17.35 15.69
N GLY A 429 9.48 17.44 15.33
CA GLY A 429 8.55 18.39 15.98
C GLY A 429 8.26 18.03 17.44
N LYS A 430 7.73 19.02 18.17
CA LYS A 430 7.34 18.91 19.58
C LYS A 430 5.87 18.54 19.72
#